data_cdf91ac5d99b0b1704577fd6540d3e57
#
_entry.id   cdf91ac5d99b0b1704577fd6540d3e57
#
_cell.length_a   1.000
_cell.length_b   1.000
_cell.length_c   1.000
_cell.angle_alpha   90.00
_cell.angle_beta   90.00
_cell.angle_gamma   90.00
#
_symmetry.space_group_name_H-M   'P 1'
#
loop_
_entity.id
_entity.type
_entity.pdbx_description
1 polymer ?
#
loop_
_entity_poly.entity_id
_entity_poly.type
_entity_poly.pdbx_seq_one_letter_code
_entity_poly.pdbx_strand_id
1 'polypeptide(L)'
;DNFVPLGVPSFDGKPSKSDLVFVFAIKKGKFDKIVLEVEYNGNYIEVQKIEKAFNVGEVGNFKWDGFVNDTYNSHFMTNPKGVKFRIKAYLSGVEKAQDERGFIFEYSDKDWMDVIINKRTQAIIINLRVNLQDGGDVGLKSGNGVPADIINKNNFQPLKARSESFFQLKKIAIEGMNYYWSRNSSHPTGKNILINGKSFQVTLNTMHSNFMSMPAMPLIFTTNGVPSRSCNWEISRVTYYITGYVKFESFFSSKWEYWDKNFSDKRFKHTFAHEMGHELLLAYGGHIYSKKHKDSSTLITQDVKKGTIYPRTGEIDLMKYADENSRSSQISQFSERSVAAMEDVLGLIYISGIQRK
;
A
#
# COMPACT_ATOMS: atom_id res chain seq x y z
N ASP A 1 6.37 13.22 17.99
CA ASP A 1 6.24 11.76 18.20
C ASP A 1 5.13 11.23 17.30
N ASN A 2 5.45 10.22 16.48
CA ASN A 2 4.50 9.65 15.52
C ASN A 2 3.47 8.75 16.23
N PHE A 3 2.20 8.98 15.93
CA PHE A 3 1.12 8.09 16.30
C PHE A 3 0.87 7.11 15.14
N VAL A 4 0.80 5.82 15.46
CA VAL A 4 0.46 4.76 14.50
C VAL A 4 -0.75 3.99 15.04
N PRO A 5 -1.87 3.92 14.30
CA PRO A 5 -3.06 3.24 14.78
C PRO A 5 -2.76 1.76 15.07
N LEU A 6 -3.39 1.23 16.11
CA LEU A 6 -3.17 -0.13 16.63
C LEU A 6 -1.73 -0.42 17.11
N GLY A 7 -0.83 0.57 17.14
CA GLY A 7 0.54 0.38 17.59
C GLY A 7 1.37 -0.55 16.70
N VAL A 8 1.08 -0.60 15.39
CA VAL A 8 1.85 -1.40 14.44
C VAL A 8 3.33 -1.00 14.56
N PRO A 9 4.25 -1.94 14.77
CA PRO A 9 5.66 -1.64 14.98
C PRO A 9 6.33 -1.15 13.70
N SER A 10 7.44 -0.43 13.86
CA SER A 10 8.34 -0.10 12.75
C SER A 10 8.95 -1.36 12.12
N PHE A 11 9.61 -1.19 10.98
CA PHE A 11 10.27 -2.29 10.27
C PHE A 11 11.30 -3.05 11.13
N ASP A 12 12.02 -2.34 12.00
CA ASP A 12 12.99 -2.93 12.94
C ASP A 12 12.36 -3.47 14.24
N GLY A 13 11.04 -3.58 14.27
CA GLY A 13 10.29 -4.17 15.38
C GLY A 13 10.13 -3.25 16.60
N LYS A 14 10.51 -1.98 16.51
CA LYS A 14 10.32 -1.03 17.61
C LYS A 14 8.84 -0.71 17.79
N PRO A 15 8.33 -0.70 19.02
CA PRO A 15 6.94 -0.32 19.29
C PRO A 15 6.64 1.09 18.82
N SER A 16 5.48 1.28 18.21
CA SER A 16 4.94 2.59 17.86
C SER A 16 4.01 3.12 18.95
N LYS A 17 3.85 4.44 19.01
CA LYS A 17 2.85 5.05 19.89
C LYS A 17 1.46 4.83 19.33
N SER A 18 0.60 4.20 20.10
CA SER A 18 -0.79 3.91 19.77
C SER A 18 -1.78 4.87 20.42
N ASP A 19 -1.29 5.84 21.18
CA ASP A 19 -2.13 6.78 21.92
C ASP A 19 -1.69 8.23 21.71
N LEU A 20 -2.67 9.12 21.55
CA LEU A 20 -2.53 10.56 21.68
C LEU A 20 -2.76 10.93 23.15
N VAL A 21 -1.83 11.67 23.75
CA VAL A 21 -1.90 12.06 25.17
C VAL A 21 -2.35 13.51 25.30
N PHE A 22 -3.49 13.73 25.96
CA PHE A 22 -4.05 15.04 26.27
C PHE A 22 -3.88 15.34 27.77
N VAL A 23 -3.06 16.33 28.08
CA VAL A 23 -2.81 16.75 29.48
C VAL A 23 -3.71 17.93 29.82
N PHE A 24 -4.35 17.88 30.98
CA PHE A 24 -5.15 18.97 31.54
C PHE A 24 -4.78 19.27 32.98
N ALA A 25 -5.08 20.50 33.43
CA ALA A 25 -4.86 20.94 34.81
C ALA A 25 -6.10 21.63 35.36
N ILE A 26 -6.43 21.34 36.60
CA ILE A 26 -7.55 21.97 37.32
C ILE A 26 -7.10 23.31 37.90
N LYS A 27 -7.58 24.41 37.30
CA LYS A 27 -7.25 25.78 37.75
C LYS A 27 -8.20 26.32 38.79
N LYS A 28 -9.49 25.89 38.80
CA LYS A 28 -10.53 26.31 39.74
C LYS A 28 -11.53 25.18 39.95
N GLY A 29 -12.16 25.17 41.13
CA GLY A 29 -13.26 24.28 41.46
C GLY A 29 -12.84 22.88 41.86
N LYS A 30 -13.85 22.06 42.16
CA LYS A 30 -13.74 20.62 42.41
C LYS A 30 -14.62 19.90 41.40
N PHE A 31 -14.21 18.77 40.97
CA PHE A 31 -14.93 17.97 39.99
C PHE A 31 -14.88 16.48 40.37
N ASP A 32 -15.88 15.71 39.96
CA ASP A 32 -15.96 14.27 40.20
C ASP A 32 -15.91 13.47 38.90
N LYS A 33 -16.00 14.15 37.73
CA LYS A 33 -15.86 13.53 36.42
C LYS A 33 -15.27 14.53 35.43
N ILE A 34 -14.34 14.07 34.60
CA ILE A 34 -13.82 14.78 33.44
C ILE A 34 -13.96 13.90 32.20
N VAL A 35 -14.41 14.51 31.10
CA VAL A 35 -14.70 13.83 29.80
C VAL A 35 -13.89 14.48 28.73
N LEU A 36 -13.29 13.65 27.84
CA LEU A 36 -12.70 14.06 26.59
C LEU A 36 -13.67 13.74 25.45
N GLU A 37 -14.00 14.75 24.66
CA GLU A 37 -14.82 14.65 23.48
C GLU A 37 -14.03 15.07 22.25
N VAL A 38 -14.35 14.50 21.07
CA VAL A 38 -13.83 14.91 19.76
C VAL A 38 -14.98 15.35 18.88
N GLU A 39 -14.80 16.43 18.11
CA GLU A 39 -15.77 16.85 17.10
C GLU A 39 -15.65 15.94 15.87
N TYR A 40 -16.69 15.13 15.63
CA TYR A 40 -16.76 14.22 14.50
C TYR A 40 -18.08 14.41 13.75
N ASN A 41 -18.02 14.75 12.45
CA ASN A 41 -19.18 15.05 11.61
C ASN A 41 -20.11 16.13 12.24
N GLY A 42 -19.52 17.18 12.82
CA GLY A 42 -20.26 18.31 13.41
C GLY A 42 -20.86 18.05 14.79
N ASN A 43 -20.61 16.88 15.39
CA ASN A 43 -21.06 16.52 16.73
C ASN A 43 -19.88 16.19 17.64
N TYR A 44 -19.98 16.55 18.92
CA TYR A 44 -19.01 16.14 19.93
C TYR A 44 -19.36 14.74 20.44
N ILE A 45 -18.41 13.82 20.33
CA ILE A 45 -18.54 12.42 20.75
C ILE A 45 -17.58 12.17 21.90
N GLU A 46 -18.11 11.65 23.02
CA GLU A 46 -17.28 11.19 24.14
C GLU A 46 -16.36 10.06 23.68
N VAL A 47 -15.06 10.24 23.87
CA VAL A 47 -14.05 9.22 23.53
C VAL A 47 -13.35 8.68 24.76
N GLN A 48 -13.29 9.45 25.85
CA GLN A 48 -12.80 8.99 27.15
C GLN A 48 -13.42 9.76 28.32
N LYS A 49 -13.47 9.12 29.49
CA LYS A 49 -13.83 9.77 30.75
C LYS A 49 -12.96 9.27 31.89
N ILE A 50 -12.80 10.12 32.90
CA ILE A 50 -12.19 9.81 34.19
C ILE A 50 -13.18 10.21 35.28
N GLU A 51 -13.57 9.23 36.09
CA GLU A 51 -14.50 9.42 37.23
C GLU A 51 -13.71 9.26 38.54
N LYS A 52 -13.31 10.38 39.11
CA LYS A 52 -12.67 10.51 40.45
C LYS A 52 -12.73 11.95 40.91
N ALA A 53 -12.52 12.15 42.19
CA ALA A 53 -12.38 13.53 42.74
C ALA A 53 -11.15 14.22 42.15
N PHE A 54 -11.31 15.45 41.72
CA PHE A 54 -10.27 16.37 41.27
C PHE A 54 -10.31 17.65 42.04
N ASN A 55 -9.16 18.12 42.50
CA ASN A 55 -9.00 19.37 43.23
C ASN A 55 -8.16 20.38 42.45
N VAL A 56 -8.20 21.64 42.84
CA VAL A 56 -7.36 22.69 42.26
C VAL A 56 -5.90 22.33 42.38
N GLY A 57 -5.14 22.52 41.27
CA GLY A 57 -3.73 22.17 41.14
C GLY A 57 -3.45 20.76 40.63
N GLU A 58 -4.46 19.88 40.62
CA GLU A 58 -4.27 18.55 40.06
C GLU A 58 -4.10 18.57 38.53
N VAL A 59 -3.21 17.71 38.04
CA VAL A 59 -2.95 17.45 36.63
C VAL A 59 -3.42 16.04 36.30
N GLY A 60 -4.12 15.90 35.19
CA GLY A 60 -4.54 14.61 34.65
C GLY A 60 -4.20 14.47 33.18
N ASN A 61 -4.37 13.27 32.66
CA ASN A 61 -4.22 13.03 31.25
C ASN A 61 -5.24 12.02 30.73
N PHE A 62 -5.58 12.15 29.44
CA PHE A 62 -6.28 11.16 28.65
C PHE A 62 -5.28 10.51 27.69
N LYS A 63 -5.44 9.21 27.45
CA LYS A 63 -4.73 8.46 26.41
C LYS A 63 -5.77 7.98 25.42
N TRP A 64 -5.87 8.62 24.28
CA TRP A 64 -6.87 8.26 23.25
C TRP A 64 -6.19 7.56 22.10
N ASP A 65 -6.71 6.40 21.71
CA ASP A 65 -6.18 5.53 20.68
C ASP A 65 -6.56 5.92 19.23
N GLY A 66 -7.16 7.13 19.07
CA GLY A 66 -7.53 7.66 17.76
C GLY A 66 -8.87 7.16 17.22
N PHE A 67 -9.58 6.30 17.94
CA PHE A 67 -10.83 5.71 17.46
C PHE A 67 -12.06 6.48 17.96
N VAL A 68 -13.01 6.70 17.04
CA VAL A 68 -14.34 7.22 17.32
C VAL A 68 -15.35 6.15 16.93
N ASN A 69 -16.18 5.68 17.87
CA ASN A 69 -17.13 4.58 17.63
C ASN A 69 -16.50 3.37 16.93
N ASP A 70 -15.40 2.85 17.50
CA ASP A 70 -14.61 1.74 16.96
C ASP A 70 -13.93 1.98 15.60
N THR A 71 -13.98 3.22 15.09
CA THR A 71 -13.43 3.55 13.77
C THR A 71 -12.32 4.58 13.88
N TYR A 72 -11.14 4.26 13.33
CA TYR A 72 -10.06 5.20 13.03
C TYR A 72 -10.13 5.60 11.56
N ASN A 73 -9.87 6.88 11.27
CA ASN A 73 -9.79 7.39 9.90
C ASN A 73 -8.65 8.42 9.80
N SER A 74 -7.56 8.07 9.12
CA SER A 74 -6.40 8.95 8.99
C SER A 74 -6.72 10.24 8.22
N HIS A 75 -7.60 10.18 7.21
CA HIS A 75 -8.03 11.37 6.47
C HIS A 75 -8.79 12.37 7.36
N PHE A 76 -9.62 11.87 8.29
CA PHE A 76 -10.26 12.72 9.29
C PHE A 76 -9.21 13.36 10.21
N MET A 77 -8.23 12.57 10.66
CA MET A 77 -7.17 13.06 11.56
C MET A 77 -6.28 14.13 10.90
N THR A 78 -5.97 13.97 9.61
CA THR A 78 -5.10 14.91 8.86
C THR A 78 -5.87 16.02 8.16
N ASN A 79 -7.12 16.28 8.58
CA ASN A 79 -7.92 17.38 8.03
C ASN A 79 -7.16 18.72 8.19
N PRO A 80 -6.95 19.50 7.12
CA PRO A 80 -6.20 20.77 7.19
C PRO A 80 -6.86 21.84 8.08
N LYS A 81 -8.16 21.71 8.36
CA LYS A 81 -8.85 22.56 9.34
C LYS A 81 -8.59 22.16 10.80
N GLY A 82 -7.88 21.05 10.99
CA GLY A 82 -7.61 20.46 12.31
C GLY A 82 -8.78 19.66 12.86
N VAL A 83 -8.48 18.92 13.93
CA VAL A 83 -9.44 18.15 14.71
C VAL A 83 -9.66 18.89 16.02
N LYS A 84 -10.93 19.13 16.38
CA LYS A 84 -11.26 19.80 17.63
C LYS A 84 -11.55 18.79 18.72
N PHE A 85 -11.00 19.08 19.90
CA PHE A 85 -11.22 18.33 21.12
C PHE A 85 -11.78 19.24 22.18
N ARG A 86 -12.68 18.70 22.98
CA ARG A 86 -13.29 19.42 24.12
C ARG A 86 -13.15 18.58 25.38
N ILE A 87 -12.69 19.22 26.44
CA ILE A 87 -12.68 18.64 27.78
C ILE A 87 -13.80 19.27 28.58
N LYS A 88 -14.67 18.45 29.16
CA LYS A 88 -15.74 18.86 30.05
C LYS A 88 -15.50 18.35 31.46
N ALA A 89 -15.80 19.19 32.47
CA ALA A 89 -15.68 18.84 33.88
C ALA A 89 -17.04 18.94 34.57
N TYR A 90 -17.37 17.93 35.36
CA TYR A 90 -18.66 17.77 36.02
C TYR A 90 -18.49 17.71 37.55
N LEU A 91 -19.52 18.13 38.25
CA LEU A 91 -19.68 17.91 39.68
C LEU A 91 -21.15 17.51 39.94
N SER A 92 -21.34 16.35 40.58
CA SER A 92 -22.65 15.76 40.85
C SER A 92 -23.54 15.70 39.60
N GLY A 93 -22.96 15.27 38.45
CA GLY A 93 -23.65 15.10 37.17
C GLY A 93 -23.91 16.40 36.41
N VAL A 94 -23.60 17.57 36.96
CA VAL A 94 -23.79 18.88 36.30
C VAL A 94 -22.48 19.36 35.70
N GLU A 95 -22.50 19.75 34.41
CA GLU A 95 -21.35 20.39 33.77
C GLU A 95 -21.02 21.74 34.47
N LYS A 96 -19.77 21.91 34.83
CA LYS A 96 -19.26 23.11 35.55
C LYS A 96 -18.21 23.89 34.76
N ALA A 97 -17.49 23.23 33.87
CA ALA A 97 -16.45 23.84 33.04
C ALA A 97 -16.23 23.07 31.76
N GLN A 98 -15.76 23.78 30.74
CA GLN A 98 -15.25 23.18 29.50
C GLN A 98 -14.06 23.99 28.97
N ASP A 99 -13.18 23.31 28.21
CA ASP A 99 -12.11 23.92 27.41
C ASP A 99 -12.06 23.20 26.04
N GLU A 100 -11.92 23.96 24.97
CA GLU A 100 -11.89 23.44 23.60
C GLU A 100 -10.59 23.83 22.91
N ARG A 101 -9.98 22.88 22.18
CA ARG A 101 -8.73 23.05 21.43
C ARG A 101 -8.77 22.37 20.10
N GLY A 102 -8.29 23.07 19.06
CA GLY A 102 -7.99 22.49 17.76
C GLY A 102 -6.54 22.01 17.67
N PHE A 103 -6.33 20.88 17.04
CA PHE A 103 -5.00 20.33 16.74
C PHE A 103 -4.93 19.98 15.27
N ILE A 104 -3.82 20.35 14.63
CA ILE A 104 -3.52 19.99 13.25
C ILE A 104 -2.55 18.81 13.27
N PHE A 105 -2.90 17.77 12.55
CA PHE A 105 -2.04 16.60 12.31
C PHE A 105 -1.68 16.52 10.85
N GLU A 106 -0.54 15.92 10.57
CA GLU A 106 -0.09 15.59 9.21
C GLU A 106 0.43 14.16 9.18
N TYR A 107 0.55 13.57 7.99
CA TYR A 107 1.21 12.28 7.86
C TYR A 107 2.68 12.42 8.26
N SER A 108 3.19 11.45 9.01
CA SER A 108 4.55 11.48 9.53
C SER A 108 5.61 11.15 8.47
N ASP A 109 5.24 10.41 7.42
CA ASP A 109 6.15 9.99 6.34
C ASP A 109 5.50 10.21 4.97
N LYS A 110 4.51 9.43 4.60
CA LYS A 110 3.92 9.45 3.25
C LYS A 110 2.44 9.80 3.31
N ASP A 111 2.05 10.71 2.43
CA ASP A 111 0.68 11.19 2.27
C ASP A 111 -0.09 10.53 1.11
N TRP A 112 0.44 9.45 0.57
CA TRP A 112 -0.13 8.75 -0.59
C TRP A 112 -1.39 7.96 -0.28
N MET A 113 -1.63 7.66 0.99
CA MET A 113 -2.71 6.77 1.40
C MET A 113 -3.45 7.25 2.62
N ASP A 114 -4.71 6.88 2.67
CA ASP A 114 -5.55 7.02 3.85
C ASP A 114 -5.93 5.65 4.38
N VAL A 115 -5.95 5.50 5.70
CA VAL A 115 -6.29 4.23 6.36
C VAL A 115 -7.55 4.42 7.19
N ILE A 116 -8.51 3.53 7.00
CA ILE A 116 -9.72 3.41 7.81
C ILE A 116 -9.70 2.05 8.49
N ILE A 117 -9.80 2.03 9.81
CA ILE A 117 -9.78 0.79 10.60
C ILE A 117 -11.06 0.72 11.42
N ASN A 118 -11.77 -0.39 11.33
CA ASN A 118 -12.92 -0.67 12.20
C ASN A 118 -12.61 -1.87 13.09
N LYS A 119 -12.51 -1.63 14.41
CA LYS A 119 -12.18 -2.66 15.41
C LYS A 119 -13.29 -3.69 15.60
N ARG A 120 -14.54 -3.27 15.43
CA ARG A 120 -15.71 -4.13 15.63
C ARG A 120 -15.85 -5.17 14.51
N THR A 121 -15.69 -4.71 13.26
CA THR A 121 -15.76 -5.59 12.08
C THR A 121 -14.43 -6.23 11.72
N GLN A 122 -13.34 -5.83 12.38
CA GLN A 122 -11.97 -6.27 12.08
C GLN A 122 -11.60 -6.05 10.62
N ALA A 123 -11.97 -4.90 10.08
CA ALA A 123 -11.72 -4.50 8.69
C ALA A 123 -10.79 -3.28 8.63
N ILE A 124 -9.86 -3.33 7.68
CA ILE A 124 -8.96 -2.23 7.33
C ILE A 124 -9.15 -1.93 5.86
N ILE A 125 -9.39 -0.67 5.55
CA ILE A 125 -9.46 -0.15 4.18
C ILE A 125 -8.29 0.80 3.99
N ILE A 126 -7.51 0.59 2.93
CA ILE A 126 -6.39 1.44 2.55
C ILE A 126 -6.71 2.07 1.20
N ASN A 127 -6.89 3.39 1.16
CA ASN A 127 -7.11 4.14 -0.07
C ASN A 127 -5.75 4.66 -0.55
N LEU A 128 -5.18 4.04 -1.58
CA LEU A 128 -3.86 4.35 -2.13
C LEU A 128 -3.97 5.22 -3.38
N ARG A 129 -3.24 6.32 -3.44
CA ARG A 129 -3.14 7.21 -4.60
C ARG A 129 -1.88 6.92 -5.39
N VAL A 130 -2.04 6.56 -6.68
CA VAL A 130 -0.96 6.28 -7.62
C VAL A 130 -1.00 7.28 -8.78
N ASN A 131 0.15 7.75 -9.24
CA ASN A 131 0.26 8.65 -10.38
C ASN A 131 0.64 7.84 -11.63
N LEU A 132 -0.33 7.49 -12.46
CA LEU A 132 -0.13 6.72 -13.69
C LEU A 132 -0.08 7.64 -14.90
N GLN A 133 0.93 7.46 -15.75
CA GLN A 133 1.12 8.28 -16.95
C GLN A 133 1.10 7.40 -18.21
N ASP A 134 0.61 7.96 -19.33
CA ASP A 134 0.76 7.31 -20.62
C ASP A 134 2.21 7.42 -21.09
N GLY A 135 2.93 6.32 -20.99
CA GLY A 135 4.32 6.20 -21.47
C GLY A 135 4.43 5.96 -22.98
N GLY A 136 3.31 5.94 -23.68
CA GLY A 136 3.31 5.69 -25.11
C GLY A 136 3.33 4.21 -25.50
N ASP A 137 3.93 3.94 -26.64
CA ASP A 137 4.06 2.58 -27.20
C ASP A 137 5.45 2.36 -27.79
N VAL A 138 5.86 1.08 -27.80
CA VAL A 138 7.11 0.64 -28.38
C VAL A 138 6.85 -0.55 -29.32
N GLY A 139 7.44 -0.51 -30.52
CA GLY A 139 7.41 -1.60 -31.47
C GLY A 139 6.23 -1.63 -32.42
N LEU A 140 5.28 -0.68 -32.32
CA LEU A 140 4.23 -0.56 -33.33
C LEU A 140 4.82 -0.25 -34.72
N LYS A 141 4.19 -0.79 -35.75
CA LYS A 141 4.46 -0.51 -37.19
C LYS A 141 5.74 -1.13 -37.77
N SER A 142 6.84 -1.20 -37.04
CA SER A 142 8.14 -1.50 -37.64
C SER A 142 8.84 -2.73 -37.06
N GLY A 143 8.31 -3.33 -36.02
CA GLY A 143 9.08 -4.37 -35.31
C GLY A 143 10.42 -3.80 -34.77
N ASN A 144 10.45 -2.58 -34.28
CA ASN A 144 11.66 -1.95 -33.74
C ASN A 144 12.38 -2.86 -32.75
N GLY A 145 13.68 -3.05 -32.96
CA GLY A 145 14.51 -3.94 -32.17
C GLY A 145 14.45 -5.42 -32.58
N VAL A 146 13.58 -5.80 -33.52
CA VAL A 146 13.56 -7.15 -34.09
C VAL A 146 14.48 -7.16 -35.29
N PRO A 147 15.49 -8.06 -35.37
CA PRO A 147 16.33 -8.21 -36.56
C PRO A 147 15.50 -8.53 -37.81
N ALA A 148 15.84 -7.90 -38.92
CA ALA A 148 15.09 -8.02 -40.19
C ALA A 148 14.99 -9.48 -40.69
N ASP A 149 16.03 -10.28 -40.46
CA ASP A 149 16.06 -11.71 -40.81
C ASP A 149 15.02 -12.51 -40.01
N ILE A 150 14.77 -12.15 -38.75
CA ILE A 150 13.74 -12.80 -37.94
C ILE A 150 12.33 -12.44 -38.43
N ILE A 151 12.09 -11.18 -38.79
CA ILE A 151 10.82 -10.74 -39.37
C ILE A 151 10.55 -11.52 -40.67
N ASN A 152 11.52 -11.58 -41.58
CA ASN A 152 11.38 -12.22 -42.86
C ASN A 152 11.22 -13.75 -42.74
N LYS A 153 12.02 -14.41 -41.90
CA LYS A 153 12.01 -15.83 -41.68
C LYS A 153 10.71 -16.38 -41.12
N ASN A 154 10.06 -15.63 -40.27
CA ASN A 154 8.85 -16.06 -39.55
C ASN A 154 7.55 -15.55 -40.20
N ASN A 155 7.61 -14.90 -41.34
CA ASN A 155 6.46 -14.27 -42.03
C ASN A 155 5.64 -13.40 -41.03
N PHE A 156 6.34 -12.64 -40.23
CA PHE A 156 5.77 -11.88 -39.11
C PHE A 156 4.98 -10.66 -39.61
N GLN A 157 3.76 -10.52 -39.12
CA GLN A 157 2.93 -9.33 -39.37
C GLN A 157 2.87 -8.45 -38.07
N PRO A 158 3.63 -7.37 -38.01
CA PRO A 158 3.70 -6.55 -36.84
C PRO A 158 2.36 -5.85 -36.55
N LEU A 159 2.01 -5.71 -35.26
CA LEU A 159 0.88 -4.89 -34.85
C LEU A 159 1.14 -3.43 -35.23
N LYS A 160 0.13 -2.77 -35.80
CA LYS A 160 0.21 -1.38 -36.26
C LYS A 160 -0.54 -0.40 -35.32
N ALA A 161 -1.23 -0.93 -34.35
CA ALA A 161 -1.97 -0.16 -33.34
C ALA A 161 -1.92 -0.88 -32.00
N ARG A 162 -2.09 -0.13 -30.91
CA ARG A 162 -2.23 -0.71 -29.57
C ARG A 162 -3.51 -1.55 -29.52
N SER A 163 -3.45 -2.71 -28.86
CA SER A 163 -4.64 -3.49 -28.52
C SER A 163 -5.35 -2.92 -27.28
N GLU A 164 -4.59 -2.24 -26.40
CA GLU A 164 -5.09 -1.65 -25.16
C GLU A 164 -4.79 -0.16 -25.12
N SER A 165 -5.82 0.65 -24.87
CA SER A 165 -5.65 2.10 -24.63
C SER A 165 -5.00 2.35 -23.26
N PHE A 166 -4.49 3.56 -23.05
CA PHE A 166 -3.99 3.97 -21.73
C PHE A 166 -5.05 3.83 -20.64
N PHE A 167 -6.31 4.13 -20.95
CA PHE A 167 -7.41 3.95 -20.00
C PHE A 167 -7.55 2.48 -19.56
N GLN A 168 -7.44 1.54 -20.50
CA GLN A 168 -7.48 0.11 -20.20
C GLN A 168 -6.25 -0.33 -19.41
N LEU A 169 -5.03 0.10 -19.78
CA LEU A 169 -3.82 -0.20 -19.02
C LEU A 169 -3.91 0.31 -17.59
N LYS A 170 -4.42 1.53 -17.40
CA LYS A 170 -4.64 2.12 -16.08
C LYS A 170 -5.61 1.27 -15.23
N LYS A 171 -6.72 0.83 -15.84
CA LYS A 171 -7.70 -0.04 -15.17
C LYS A 171 -7.06 -1.36 -14.73
N ILE A 172 -6.34 -2.03 -15.63
CA ILE A 172 -5.67 -3.32 -15.34
C ILE A 172 -4.62 -3.16 -14.24
N ALA A 173 -3.85 -2.07 -14.26
CA ALA A 173 -2.85 -1.75 -13.24
C ALA A 173 -3.49 -1.59 -11.84
N ILE A 174 -4.57 -0.80 -11.74
CA ILE A 174 -5.31 -0.58 -10.50
C ILE A 174 -5.92 -1.88 -9.97
N GLU A 175 -6.52 -2.69 -10.85
CA GLU A 175 -7.04 -4.01 -10.48
C GLU A 175 -5.93 -4.94 -9.94
N GLY A 176 -4.73 -4.88 -10.53
CA GLY A 176 -3.57 -5.62 -10.05
C GLY A 176 -3.17 -5.22 -8.62
N MET A 177 -3.06 -3.91 -8.35
CA MET A 177 -2.79 -3.40 -7.01
C MET A 177 -3.83 -3.88 -6.01
N ASN A 178 -5.10 -3.67 -6.33
CA ASN A 178 -6.20 -4.05 -5.43
C ASN A 178 -6.22 -5.55 -5.15
N TYR A 179 -5.91 -6.39 -6.12
CA TYR A 179 -5.87 -7.83 -5.95
C TYR A 179 -4.68 -8.29 -5.11
N TYR A 180 -3.46 -7.93 -5.50
CA TYR A 180 -2.24 -8.49 -4.90
C TYR A 180 -1.87 -7.87 -3.55
N TRP A 181 -2.37 -6.69 -3.20
CA TRP A 181 -2.11 -6.02 -1.93
C TRP A 181 -3.28 -6.08 -0.94
N SER A 182 -4.42 -6.63 -1.34
CA SER A 182 -5.51 -6.94 -0.41
C SER A 182 -5.31 -8.30 0.24
N ARG A 183 -5.69 -8.39 1.52
CA ARG A 183 -5.68 -9.64 2.29
C ARG A 183 -7.04 -9.81 2.96
N ASN A 184 -7.98 -10.39 2.22
CA ASN A 184 -9.37 -10.55 2.66
C ASN A 184 -9.98 -11.85 2.13
N SER A 185 -11.23 -12.11 2.47
CA SER A 185 -11.93 -13.34 2.11
C SER A 185 -12.07 -13.63 0.61
N SER A 186 -11.94 -12.58 -0.25
CA SER A 186 -12.01 -12.75 -1.70
C SER A 186 -10.70 -13.23 -2.32
N HIS A 187 -9.56 -13.13 -1.62
CA HIS A 187 -8.30 -13.66 -2.11
C HIS A 187 -8.18 -15.17 -1.83
N PRO A 188 -7.72 -15.99 -2.77
CA PRO A 188 -7.66 -17.46 -2.59
C PRO A 188 -6.78 -17.88 -1.41
N THR A 189 -5.67 -17.22 -1.18
CA THR A 189 -4.67 -17.54 -0.15
C THR A 189 -4.49 -16.45 0.88
N GLY A 190 -4.23 -15.21 0.48
CA GLY A 190 -3.94 -14.07 1.36
C GLY A 190 -5.18 -13.49 2.03
N LYS A 191 -5.63 -14.06 3.15
CA LYS A 191 -6.95 -13.71 3.71
C LYS A 191 -6.94 -12.62 4.77
N ASN A 192 -5.95 -12.58 5.63
CA ASN A 192 -5.95 -11.68 6.79
C ASN A 192 -4.53 -11.24 7.15
N ILE A 193 -4.45 -10.27 8.07
CA ILE A 193 -3.24 -9.92 8.81
C ILE A 193 -3.51 -10.03 10.31
N LEU A 194 -2.47 -10.24 11.11
CA LEU A 194 -2.57 -10.29 12.56
C LEU A 194 -2.00 -9.01 13.17
N ILE A 195 -2.79 -8.33 14.01
CA ILE A 195 -2.36 -7.15 14.78
C ILE A 195 -2.78 -7.37 16.23
N ASN A 196 -1.82 -7.41 17.14
CA ASN A 196 -2.08 -7.60 18.59
C ASN A 196 -2.97 -8.82 18.88
N GLY A 197 -2.74 -9.93 18.17
CA GLY A 197 -3.50 -11.18 18.33
C GLY A 197 -4.90 -11.17 17.70
N LYS A 198 -5.32 -10.07 17.08
CA LYS A 198 -6.60 -9.98 16.34
C LYS A 198 -6.37 -10.11 14.85
N SER A 199 -7.28 -10.78 14.17
CA SER A 199 -7.25 -11.02 12.73
C SER A 199 -8.03 -9.92 12.01
N PHE A 200 -7.39 -9.19 11.10
CA PHE A 200 -8.03 -8.13 10.30
C PHE A 200 -8.02 -8.50 8.83
N GLN A 201 -9.14 -8.26 8.15
CA GLN A 201 -9.19 -8.25 6.68
C GLN A 201 -8.73 -6.89 6.17
N VAL A 202 -7.90 -6.89 5.12
CA VAL A 202 -7.40 -5.66 4.49
C VAL A 202 -7.89 -5.59 3.05
N THR A 203 -8.50 -4.46 2.71
CA THR A 203 -8.89 -4.13 1.34
C THR A 203 -8.10 -2.92 0.88
N LEU A 204 -7.32 -3.07 -0.19
CA LEU A 204 -6.67 -1.97 -0.87
C LEU A 204 -7.60 -1.42 -1.95
N ASN A 205 -7.85 -0.12 -1.91
CA ASN A 205 -8.56 0.64 -2.92
C ASN A 205 -7.56 1.60 -3.57
N THR A 206 -7.07 1.25 -4.73
CA THR A 206 -6.14 2.10 -5.48
C THR A 206 -6.91 3.05 -6.40
N MET A 207 -6.47 4.30 -6.44
CA MET A 207 -7.02 5.31 -7.35
C MET A 207 -5.90 6.09 -8.03
N HIS A 208 -6.16 6.53 -9.27
CA HIS A 208 -5.24 7.44 -9.94
C HIS A 208 -5.42 8.86 -9.42
N SER A 209 -4.29 9.51 -9.09
CA SER A 209 -4.23 10.92 -8.68
C SER A 209 -2.87 11.50 -9.04
N ASN A 210 -2.84 12.80 -9.37
CA ASN A 210 -1.60 13.57 -9.53
C ASN A 210 -1.26 14.38 -8.27
N PHE A 211 -2.08 14.28 -7.23
CA PHE A 211 -1.93 15.01 -5.98
C PHE A 211 -1.85 14.05 -4.79
N MET A 212 -0.93 14.30 -3.87
CA MET A 212 -0.68 13.45 -2.69
C MET A 212 -0.63 11.96 -3.09
N SER A 213 0.20 11.64 -4.06
CA SER A 213 0.26 10.32 -4.69
C SER A 213 1.69 9.81 -4.80
N MET A 214 1.82 8.52 -4.99
CA MET A 214 3.12 7.90 -5.27
C MET A 214 3.80 8.55 -6.48
N PRO A 215 5.13 8.46 -6.61
CA PRO A 215 5.85 8.95 -7.77
C PRO A 215 5.26 8.43 -9.09
N ALA A 216 5.36 9.25 -10.13
CA ALA A 216 4.80 8.94 -11.45
C ALA A 216 5.34 7.62 -12.02
N MET A 217 4.42 6.77 -12.52
CA MET A 217 4.72 5.49 -13.15
C MET A 217 4.20 5.49 -14.60
N PRO A 218 5.08 5.63 -15.59
CA PRO A 218 4.71 5.45 -16.99
C PRO A 218 4.30 4.01 -17.30
N LEU A 219 3.15 3.86 -17.96
CA LEU A 219 2.66 2.59 -18.50
C LEU A 219 2.91 2.58 -20.00
N ILE A 220 3.73 1.65 -20.47
CA ILE A 220 4.12 1.55 -21.88
C ILE A 220 3.52 0.29 -22.49
N PHE A 221 2.75 0.47 -23.56
CA PHE A 221 2.36 -0.66 -24.41
C PHE A 221 3.55 -1.10 -25.25
N THR A 222 3.94 -2.38 -25.19
CA THR A 222 5.06 -2.87 -25.99
C THR A 222 4.68 -4.12 -26.76
N THR A 223 5.15 -4.14 -28.00
CA THR A 223 4.94 -5.24 -28.95
C THR A 223 6.07 -5.27 -29.97
N ASN A 224 6.15 -6.32 -30.79
CA ASN A 224 7.03 -6.39 -31.97
C ASN A 224 8.52 -6.12 -31.68
N GLY A 225 8.99 -6.33 -30.48
CA GLY A 225 10.37 -6.01 -30.11
C GLY A 225 10.99 -7.01 -29.15
N VAL A 226 12.23 -6.75 -28.76
CA VAL A 226 12.86 -7.43 -27.64
C VAL A 226 12.09 -7.04 -26.37
N PRO A 227 11.77 -7.99 -25.46
CA PRO A 227 11.06 -7.65 -24.25
C PRO A 227 11.84 -6.67 -23.40
N SER A 228 11.15 -5.58 -22.99
CA SER A 228 11.70 -4.59 -22.06
C SER A 228 11.37 -5.01 -20.63
N ARG A 229 12.24 -4.66 -19.69
CA ARG A 229 12.05 -4.97 -18.27
C ARG A 229 11.36 -3.81 -17.58
N SER A 230 10.26 -4.09 -16.89
CA SER A 230 9.65 -3.17 -15.94
C SER A 230 10.60 -2.94 -14.77
N CYS A 231 10.56 -1.76 -14.19
CA CYS A 231 11.37 -1.39 -13.03
C CYS A 231 10.77 -0.21 -12.27
N ASN A 232 11.09 -0.14 -10.99
CA ASN A 232 10.74 0.98 -10.14
C ASN A 232 11.94 1.40 -9.28
N TRP A 233 12.87 2.11 -9.90
CA TRP A 233 14.00 2.77 -9.25
C TRP A 233 13.74 4.28 -9.20
N GLU A 234 14.35 4.99 -8.27
CA GLU A 234 14.17 6.44 -8.13
C GLU A 234 14.46 7.22 -9.42
N ILE A 235 15.43 6.75 -10.21
CA ILE A 235 15.85 7.37 -11.48
C ILE A 235 15.20 6.72 -12.72
N SER A 236 14.48 5.62 -12.57
CA SER A 236 13.90 4.86 -13.69
C SER A 236 12.64 4.12 -13.23
N ARG A 237 11.49 4.65 -13.60
CA ARG A 237 10.19 4.05 -13.30
C ARG A 237 9.46 3.78 -14.60
N VAL A 238 9.11 2.51 -14.84
CA VAL A 238 8.34 2.12 -16.02
C VAL A 238 7.71 0.75 -15.82
N THR A 239 6.48 0.59 -16.31
CA THR A 239 5.84 -0.72 -16.38
C THR A 239 5.39 -1.00 -17.80
N TYR A 240 5.80 -2.14 -18.34
CA TYR A 240 5.50 -2.56 -19.72
C TYR A 240 4.34 -3.54 -19.76
N TYR A 241 3.34 -3.22 -20.58
CA TYR A 241 2.30 -4.16 -21.02
C TYR A 241 2.75 -4.81 -22.29
N ILE A 242 3.09 -6.09 -22.23
CA ILE A 242 3.74 -6.82 -23.33
C ILE A 242 2.72 -7.69 -24.04
N THR A 243 2.60 -7.55 -25.37
CA THR A 243 1.72 -8.39 -26.21
C THR A 243 2.49 -9.23 -27.24
N GLY A 244 3.76 -8.96 -27.46
CA GLY A 244 4.57 -9.72 -28.39
C GLY A 244 6.06 -9.42 -28.25
N TYR A 245 6.87 -10.44 -28.41
CA TYR A 245 8.32 -10.36 -28.28
C TYR A 245 9.03 -11.46 -29.07
N VAL A 246 10.33 -11.26 -29.29
CA VAL A 246 11.22 -12.31 -29.88
C VAL A 246 11.59 -13.28 -28.77
N LYS A 247 11.24 -14.53 -28.95
CA LYS A 247 11.65 -15.62 -28.06
C LYS A 247 12.84 -16.35 -28.69
N PHE A 248 13.97 -16.34 -28.00
CA PHE A 248 15.13 -17.16 -28.37
C PHE A 248 14.89 -18.57 -27.87
N GLU A 249 14.84 -19.53 -28.82
CA GLU A 249 14.65 -20.95 -28.50
C GLU A 249 15.99 -21.71 -28.39
N SER A 250 17.02 -21.26 -29.13
CA SER A 250 18.41 -21.76 -29.07
C SER A 250 19.36 -20.69 -29.61
N PHE A 251 20.67 -20.96 -29.57
CA PHE A 251 21.69 -20.07 -30.13
C PHE A 251 21.48 -19.75 -31.63
N PHE A 252 20.75 -20.62 -32.35
CA PHE A 252 20.49 -20.50 -33.80
C PHE A 252 19.01 -20.36 -34.15
N SER A 253 18.14 -20.29 -33.19
CA SER A 253 16.71 -20.30 -33.41
C SER A 253 15.99 -19.28 -32.49
N SER A 254 15.26 -18.40 -33.13
CA SER A 254 14.31 -17.51 -32.42
C SER A 254 13.01 -17.50 -33.19
N LYS A 255 11.94 -17.34 -32.45
CA LYS A 255 10.62 -17.16 -33.03
C LYS A 255 9.94 -15.94 -32.41
N TRP A 256 8.97 -15.46 -33.13
CA TRP A 256 8.09 -14.43 -32.67
C TRP A 256 6.96 -15.06 -31.87
N GLU A 257 6.67 -14.51 -30.65
CA GLU A 257 5.61 -14.99 -29.81
C GLU A 257 4.69 -13.82 -29.44
N TYR A 258 3.41 -13.97 -29.72
CA TYR A 258 2.36 -13.10 -29.22
C TYR A 258 1.68 -13.73 -28.02
N TRP A 259 1.41 -12.89 -27.03
CA TRP A 259 0.60 -13.28 -25.90
C TRP A 259 -0.84 -12.85 -26.13
N ASP A 260 -1.77 -13.74 -25.83
CA ASP A 260 -3.16 -13.39 -25.80
C ASP A 260 -3.45 -12.35 -24.70
N LYS A 261 -4.60 -11.68 -24.82
CA LYS A 261 -4.98 -10.62 -23.90
C LYS A 261 -5.04 -11.09 -22.44
N ASN A 262 -5.60 -12.28 -22.19
CA ASN A 262 -5.77 -12.79 -20.84
C ASN A 262 -4.41 -13.02 -20.16
N PHE A 263 -3.46 -13.60 -20.87
CA PHE A 263 -2.10 -13.79 -20.36
C PHE A 263 -1.38 -12.47 -20.15
N SER A 264 -1.46 -11.53 -21.09
CA SER A 264 -0.87 -10.20 -21.00
C SER A 264 -1.45 -9.41 -19.83
N ASP A 265 -2.77 -9.44 -19.64
CA ASP A 265 -3.45 -8.77 -18.52
C ASP A 265 -3.02 -9.34 -17.16
N LYS A 266 -3.00 -10.68 -17.02
CA LYS A 266 -2.57 -11.33 -15.77
C LYS A 266 -1.12 -11.01 -15.44
N ARG A 267 -0.24 -11.07 -16.42
CA ARG A 267 1.17 -10.76 -16.23
C ARG A 267 1.38 -9.28 -15.86
N PHE A 268 0.69 -8.38 -16.55
CA PHE A 268 0.79 -6.95 -16.27
C PHE A 268 0.27 -6.59 -14.89
N LYS A 269 -0.88 -7.14 -14.47
CA LYS A 269 -1.41 -6.98 -13.11
C LYS A 269 -0.37 -7.36 -12.05
N HIS A 270 0.24 -8.53 -12.20
CA HIS A 270 1.26 -9.02 -11.27
C HIS A 270 2.51 -8.13 -11.28
N THR A 271 3.06 -7.86 -12.47
CA THR A 271 4.27 -7.04 -12.62
C THR A 271 4.05 -5.63 -12.08
N PHE A 272 2.93 -4.99 -12.41
CA PHE A 272 2.62 -3.65 -11.92
C PHE A 272 2.53 -3.62 -10.39
N ALA A 273 1.83 -4.56 -9.79
CA ALA A 273 1.71 -4.64 -8.33
C ALA A 273 3.06 -4.90 -7.65
N HIS A 274 3.93 -5.70 -8.25
CA HIS A 274 5.30 -5.93 -7.80
C HIS A 274 6.15 -4.65 -7.88
N GLU A 275 6.14 -3.97 -9.04
CA GLU A 275 6.93 -2.74 -9.22
C GLU A 275 6.48 -1.62 -8.27
N MET A 276 5.17 -1.41 -8.11
CA MET A 276 4.65 -0.46 -7.13
C MET A 276 5.01 -0.87 -5.70
N GLY A 277 5.09 -2.16 -5.44
CA GLY A 277 5.55 -2.72 -4.17
C GLY A 277 6.94 -2.25 -3.76
N HIS A 278 7.84 -2.06 -4.71
CA HIS A 278 9.17 -1.52 -4.42
C HIS A 278 9.12 -0.15 -3.75
N GLU A 279 8.24 0.74 -4.16
CA GLU A 279 8.09 2.06 -3.54
C GLU A 279 7.45 1.95 -2.14
N LEU A 280 6.45 1.08 -1.98
CA LEU A 280 5.81 0.82 -0.69
C LEU A 280 6.81 0.23 0.32
N LEU A 281 7.59 -0.76 -0.11
CA LEU A 281 8.62 -1.37 0.73
C LEU A 281 9.81 -0.43 1.01
N LEU A 282 10.13 0.47 0.08
CA LEU A 282 11.15 1.49 0.28
C LEU A 282 10.75 2.42 1.43
N ALA A 283 9.50 2.84 1.46
CA ALA A 283 8.97 3.69 2.53
C ALA A 283 8.93 2.98 3.90
N TYR A 284 8.72 1.66 3.94
CA TYR A 284 8.61 0.90 5.18
C TYR A 284 9.95 0.31 5.64
N GLY A 285 10.59 -0.50 4.82
CA GLY A 285 11.77 -1.29 5.17
C GLY A 285 13.09 -0.78 4.57
N GLY A 286 13.03 0.34 3.83
CA GLY A 286 14.19 0.98 3.23
C GLY A 286 14.71 0.31 1.97
N HIS A 287 15.77 0.90 1.41
CA HIS A 287 16.33 0.55 0.11
C HIS A 287 16.76 -0.92 0.00
N ILE A 288 17.45 -1.44 1.00
CA ILE A 288 17.95 -2.82 0.97
C ILE A 288 16.79 -3.81 0.97
N TYR A 289 15.79 -3.60 1.83
CA TYR A 289 14.63 -4.48 1.90
C TYR A 289 13.85 -4.51 0.60
N SER A 290 13.55 -3.34 0.03
CA SER A 290 12.85 -3.20 -1.23
C SER A 290 13.62 -3.81 -2.40
N LYS A 291 14.83 -3.32 -2.69
CA LYS A 291 15.56 -3.63 -3.93
C LYS A 291 16.22 -5.01 -3.95
N LYS A 292 16.51 -5.59 -2.78
CA LYS A 292 16.95 -6.99 -2.65
C LYS A 292 15.79 -8.00 -2.63
N HIS A 293 14.57 -7.57 -2.94
CA HIS A 293 13.38 -8.43 -2.91
C HIS A 293 13.29 -9.23 -1.61
N LYS A 294 13.35 -8.52 -0.48
CA LYS A 294 13.28 -9.14 0.85
C LYS A 294 14.34 -10.24 1.05
N ASP A 295 15.57 -9.95 0.66
CA ASP A 295 16.72 -10.84 0.71
C ASP A 295 16.70 -12.07 -0.21
N SER A 296 15.80 -12.14 -1.18
CA SER A 296 15.78 -13.21 -2.18
C SER A 296 16.64 -12.94 -3.42
N SER A 297 17.21 -11.75 -3.58
CA SER A 297 18.06 -11.37 -4.71
C SER A 297 19.28 -10.52 -4.29
N THR A 298 20.18 -10.29 -5.23
CA THR A 298 21.24 -9.27 -5.11
C THR A 298 20.65 -7.87 -5.28
N LEU A 299 21.39 -6.83 -4.86
CA LEU A 299 20.87 -5.45 -4.89
C LEU A 299 20.88 -4.87 -6.32
N ILE A 300 21.98 -4.97 -7.03
CA ILE A 300 22.20 -4.27 -8.31
C ILE A 300 21.72 -5.11 -9.50
N THR A 301 22.25 -6.32 -9.63
CA THR A 301 21.91 -7.22 -10.73
C THR A 301 20.56 -7.89 -10.55
N GLN A 302 20.07 -7.90 -9.29
CA GLN A 302 18.83 -8.58 -8.88
C GLN A 302 18.85 -10.09 -9.19
N ASP A 303 20.05 -10.68 -9.26
CA ASP A 303 20.21 -12.12 -9.40
C ASP A 303 19.63 -12.83 -8.19
N VAL A 304 18.86 -13.85 -8.45
CA VAL A 304 18.18 -14.63 -7.40
C VAL A 304 19.22 -15.41 -6.60
N LYS A 305 19.08 -15.39 -5.29
CA LYS A 305 19.93 -16.21 -4.41
C LYS A 305 19.68 -17.69 -4.67
N LYS A 306 20.76 -18.45 -4.88
CA LYS A 306 20.70 -19.89 -5.12
C LYS A 306 19.92 -20.60 -4.00
N GLY A 307 19.00 -21.47 -4.42
CA GLY A 307 18.15 -22.23 -3.48
C GLY A 307 16.90 -21.51 -2.99
N THR A 308 16.64 -20.28 -3.45
CA THR A 308 15.36 -19.60 -3.19
C THR A 308 14.28 -20.20 -4.08
N ILE A 309 13.30 -20.86 -3.48
CA ILE A 309 12.20 -21.52 -4.22
C ILE A 309 10.86 -20.93 -3.84
N TYR A 310 9.90 -20.97 -4.78
CA TYR A 310 8.50 -20.68 -4.45
C TYR A 310 7.87 -21.83 -3.65
N PRO A 311 6.97 -21.53 -2.71
CA PRO A 311 6.28 -22.56 -1.95
C PRO A 311 5.39 -23.41 -2.90
N ARG A 312 5.38 -24.75 -2.69
CA ARG A 312 4.56 -25.66 -3.50
C ARG A 312 3.06 -25.45 -3.28
N THR A 313 2.66 -25.02 -2.08
CA THR A 313 1.27 -24.73 -1.69
C THR A 313 1.19 -23.45 -0.89
N GLY A 314 0.00 -22.88 -0.74
CA GLY A 314 -0.23 -21.66 0.03
C GLY A 314 0.19 -20.39 -0.68
N GLU A 315 0.48 -19.35 0.08
CA GLU A 315 0.82 -18.02 -0.42
C GLU A 315 2.17 -18.00 -1.13
N ILE A 316 2.27 -17.19 -2.19
CA ILE A 316 3.51 -16.83 -2.85
C ILE A 316 3.74 -15.35 -2.57
N ASP A 317 4.85 -15.01 -1.95
CA ASP A 317 5.19 -13.63 -1.63
C ASP A 317 5.41 -12.84 -2.94
N LEU A 318 4.57 -11.83 -3.16
CA LEU A 318 4.61 -10.96 -4.36
C LEU A 318 5.98 -10.30 -4.56
N MET A 319 6.70 -10.03 -3.47
CA MET A 319 7.94 -9.24 -3.48
C MET A 319 9.20 -10.10 -3.40
N LYS A 320 9.11 -11.42 -3.46
CA LYS A 320 10.27 -12.32 -3.52
C LYS A 320 10.51 -12.87 -4.91
N TYR A 321 11.79 -13.03 -5.26
CA TYR A 321 12.20 -13.80 -6.43
C TYR A 321 12.54 -15.24 -6.02
N ALA A 322 12.40 -16.16 -6.98
CA ALA A 322 12.86 -17.53 -6.85
C ALA A 322 13.79 -17.88 -8.03
N ASP A 323 14.67 -18.87 -7.82
CA ASP A 323 15.63 -19.26 -8.84
C ASP A 323 14.96 -19.95 -10.05
N GLU A 324 15.73 -20.13 -11.13
CA GLU A 324 15.21 -20.64 -12.40
C GLU A 324 14.59 -22.03 -12.32
N ASN A 325 15.01 -22.87 -11.36
CA ASN A 325 14.46 -24.19 -11.15
C ASN A 325 13.04 -24.15 -10.57
N SER A 326 12.59 -22.98 -10.12
CA SER A 326 11.27 -22.72 -9.55
C SER A 326 10.53 -21.66 -10.36
N ARG A 327 10.56 -21.74 -11.68
CA ARG A 327 9.94 -20.74 -12.56
C ARG A 327 8.45 -20.62 -12.30
N SER A 328 7.98 -19.38 -12.30
CA SER A 328 6.56 -19.07 -12.10
C SER A 328 5.62 -19.79 -13.07
N SER A 329 6.10 -20.06 -14.31
CA SER A 329 5.37 -20.81 -15.33
C SER A 329 5.17 -22.30 -15.00
N GLN A 330 5.94 -22.86 -14.07
CA GLN A 330 5.86 -24.25 -13.63
C GLN A 330 5.02 -24.43 -12.38
N ILE A 331 4.62 -23.31 -11.73
CA ILE A 331 3.88 -23.34 -10.48
C ILE A 331 2.39 -23.18 -10.78
N SER A 332 1.61 -24.17 -10.32
CA SER A 332 0.16 -24.13 -10.45
C SER A 332 -0.41 -22.90 -9.76
N GLN A 333 -1.29 -22.17 -10.45
CA GLN A 333 -2.00 -21.02 -9.92
C GLN A 333 -1.07 -19.91 -9.37
N PHE A 334 0.06 -19.66 -10.03
CA PHE A 334 1.04 -18.68 -9.57
C PHE A 334 0.41 -17.31 -9.29
N SER A 335 -0.32 -16.77 -10.25
CA SER A 335 -0.95 -15.45 -10.11
C SER A 335 -2.04 -15.41 -9.05
N GLU A 336 -2.79 -16.48 -8.91
CA GLU A 336 -3.88 -16.60 -7.94
C GLU A 336 -3.36 -16.78 -6.51
N ARG A 337 -2.15 -17.34 -6.35
CA ARG A 337 -1.49 -17.57 -5.06
C ARG A 337 -0.58 -16.41 -4.65
N SER A 338 -0.17 -15.56 -5.60
CA SER A 338 0.69 -14.40 -5.30
C SER A 338 -0.10 -13.37 -4.50
N VAL A 339 0.53 -12.84 -3.44
CA VAL A 339 -0.04 -11.81 -2.58
C VAL A 339 1.09 -11.11 -1.82
N ALA A 340 0.93 -9.82 -1.52
CA ALA A 340 1.85 -9.12 -0.63
C ALA A 340 1.84 -9.79 0.75
N ALA A 341 3.02 -10.04 1.30
CA ALA A 341 3.14 -10.72 2.59
C ALA A 341 2.47 -9.92 3.72
N MET A 342 2.13 -10.59 4.80
CA MET A 342 1.44 -9.96 5.93
C MET A 342 2.25 -8.78 6.51
N GLU A 343 3.56 -8.94 6.65
CA GLU A 343 4.47 -7.90 7.13
C GLU A 343 4.52 -6.68 6.20
N ASP A 344 4.41 -6.87 4.88
CA ASP A 344 4.40 -5.78 3.91
C ASP A 344 3.12 -4.95 4.03
N VAL A 345 1.98 -5.63 4.20
CA VAL A 345 0.68 -4.96 4.39
C VAL A 345 0.60 -4.25 5.75
N LEU A 346 1.22 -4.81 6.81
CA LEU A 346 1.41 -4.09 8.08
C LEU A 346 2.22 -2.81 7.88
N GLY A 347 3.23 -2.85 7.02
CA GLY A 347 4.02 -1.68 6.65
C GLY A 347 3.18 -0.53 6.08
N LEU A 348 2.11 -0.80 5.32
CA LEU A 348 1.21 0.25 4.82
C LEU A 348 0.51 0.99 5.95
N ILE A 349 0.12 0.28 7.01
CA ILE A 349 -0.50 0.90 8.20
C ILE A 349 0.54 1.75 8.94
N TYR A 350 1.76 1.24 9.08
CA TYR A 350 2.86 1.97 9.74
C TYR A 350 3.18 3.29 9.05
N ILE A 351 3.39 3.28 7.72
CA ILE A 351 3.76 4.49 6.96
C ILE A 351 2.62 5.52 6.84
N SER A 352 1.37 5.13 7.17
CA SER A 352 0.22 6.04 7.29
C SER A 352 0.12 6.72 8.67
N GLY A 353 1.12 6.55 9.53
CA GLY A 353 1.19 7.19 10.83
C GLY A 353 1.12 8.73 10.72
N ILE A 354 0.66 9.38 11.79
CA ILE A 354 0.48 10.82 11.83
C ILE A 354 1.31 11.44 12.96
N GLN A 355 1.61 12.73 12.82
CA GLN A 355 2.24 13.53 13.86
C GLN A 355 1.51 14.86 14.02
N ARG A 356 1.67 15.50 15.18
CA ARG A 356 1.18 16.86 15.39
C ARG A 356 2.08 17.82 14.60
N LYS A 357 1.46 18.71 13.85
CA LYS A 357 2.11 19.81 13.15
C LYS A 357 2.54 20.92 14.07
#